data_dd884eebcdaf0884d0861e1ba7dbf4e9
#
_entry.id   dd884eebcdaf0884d0861e1ba7dbf4e9
#
_cell.length_a   1.000
_cell.length_b   1.000
_cell.length_c   1.000
_cell.angle_alpha   90.00
_cell.angle_beta   90.00
_cell.angle_gamma   90.00
#
_symmetry.space_group_name_H-M   'P 1'
#
loop_
_entity.id
_entity.type
_entity.pdbx_description
1 polymer ?
#
loop_
_entity_poly.entity_id
_entity_poly.type
_entity_poly.pdbx_seq_one_letter_code
_entity_poly.pdbx_strand_id
1 'polypeptide(L)' 'KVDEVILTMQAPDVKKEDVEVRQLGNTLELIARKRTGEAYFGAFELPRDAIPGGYKVEVKGGIVIVTIPRRRRHGIRA' A
#
# COMPACT_ATOMS: atom_id res chain seq x y z
N LYS A 1 -17.44 8.17 -7.48
CA LYS A 1 -16.72 7.77 -6.40
C LYS A 1 -15.76 6.67 -6.66
N VAL A 2 -14.60 6.85 -6.26
CA VAL A 2 -13.55 5.90 -6.54
C VAL A 2 -13.43 4.94 -5.39
N ASP A 3 -13.39 3.66 -5.71
CA ASP A 3 -13.23 2.65 -4.68
C ASP A 3 -11.77 2.31 -4.55
N GLU A 4 -11.19 2.73 -3.47
CA GLU A 4 -9.78 2.53 -3.20
C GLU A 4 -9.55 2.14 -1.76
N VAL A 5 -8.49 1.41 -1.55
CA VAL A 5 -7.97 1.18 -0.21
C VAL A 5 -6.74 2.05 -0.06
N ILE A 6 -6.69 2.83 0.99
CA ILE A 6 -5.55 3.69 1.24
C ILE A 6 -4.88 3.24 2.52
N LEU A 7 -3.62 2.84 2.40
CA LEU A 7 -2.82 2.41 3.53
C LEU A 7 -1.75 3.45 3.79
N THR A 8 -1.55 3.77 5.05
CA THR A 8 -0.52 4.72 5.42
C THR A 8 0.38 4.11 6.47
N MET A 9 1.65 4.46 6.40
CA MET A 9 2.63 3.99 7.36
C MET A 9 3.60 5.12 7.63
N GLN A 10 3.82 5.42 8.90
CA GLN A 10 4.79 6.45 9.25
C GLN A 10 6.18 5.88 9.05
N ALA A 11 6.96 6.54 8.25
CA ALA A 11 8.31 6.09 7.92
C ALA A 11 9.20 7.30 7.68
N PRO A 12 9.51 8.07 8.73
CA PRO A 12 10.38 9.22 8.54
C PRO A 12 11.74 8.82 7.99
N ASP A 13 12.32 9.70 7.20
CA ASP A 13 13.65 9.52 6.60
C ASP A 13 13.70 8.42 5.56
N VAL A 14 12.58 8.11 4.93
CA VAL A 14 12.54 7.12 3.87
C VAL A 14 12.16 7.81 2.58
N LYS A 15 12.80 7.42 1.49
CA LYS A 15 12.49 7.93 0.18
C LYS A 15 11.63 6.93 -0.57
N LYS A 16 10.93 7.41 -1.58
CA LYS A 16 10.04 6.56 -2.33
C LYS A 16 10.77 5.36 -2.93
N GLU A 17 11.96 5.56 -3.44
CA GLU A 17 12.70 4.49 -4.06
C GLU A 17 13.20 3.45 -3.07
N ASP A 18 13.10 3.75 -1.78
CA ASP A 18 13.49 2.80 -0.75
C ASP A 18 12.31 2.06 -0.15
N VAL A 19 11.16 2.19 -0.76
CA VAL A 19 9.96 1.49 -0.32
C VAL A 19 9.74 0.29 -1.22
N GLU A 20 9.60 -0.85 -0.59
CA GLU A 20 9.34 -2.09 -1.30
C GLU A 20 7.96 -2.58 -0.93
N VAL A 21 7.19 -2.99 -1.92
CA VAL A 21 5.85 -3.49 -1.70
C VAL A 21 5.81 -4.93 -2.20
N ARG A 22 5.30 -5.83 -1.38
CA ARG A 22 5.16 -7.22 -1.77
C ARG A 22 3.74 -7.66 -1.48
N GLN A 23 3.19 -8.43 -2.36
CA GLN A 23 1.85 -8.95 -2.17
C GLN A 23 1.87 -10.45 -2.15
N LEU A 24 1.36 -11.03 -1.08
CA LEU A 24 1.26 -12.46 -0.93
C LEU A 24 -0.19 -12.79 -0.62
N GLY A 25 -0.89 -13.32 -1.62
CA GLY A 25 -2.31 -13.55 -1.46
C GLY A 25 -3.03 -12.23 -1.19
N ASN A 26 -3.74 -12.16 -0.08
CA ASN A 26 -4.44 -10.95 0.30
C ASN A 26 -3.66 -10.06 1.25
N THR A 27 -2.40 -10.38 1.48
CA THR A 27 -1.59 -9.61 2.41
C THR A 27 -0.63 -8.72 1.63
N LEU A 28 -0.62 -7.45 1.95
CA LEU A 28 0.32 -6.52 1.36
C LEU A 28 1.36 -6.16 2.40
N GLU A 29 2.62 -6.34 2.05
CA GLU A 29 3.73 -6.01 2.93
C GLU A 29 4.43 -4.77 2.43
N LEU A 30 4.71 -3.86 3.35
CA LEU A 30 5.46 -2.67 3.06
C LEU A 30 6.77 -2.71 3.82
N ILE A 31 7.85 -2.48 3.11
CA ILE A 31 9.16 -2.42 3.73
C ILE A 31 9.77 -1.10 3.31
N ALA A 32 10.03 -0.22 4.27
CA ALA A 32 10.57 1.09 3.98
C ALA A 32 11.92 1.22 4.67
N ARG A 33 12.98 1.33 3.89
CA ARG A 33 14.33 1.32 4.42
C ARG A 33 14.86 2.72 4.62
N LYS A 34 15.44 2.94 5.78
CA LYS A 34 16.11 4.20 6.07
C LYS A 34 17.52 4.16 5.51
N ARG A 35 18.10 5.33 5.39
CA ARG A 35 19.49 5.42 4.96
C ARG A 35 20.44 4.66 5.88
N THR A 36 20.09 4.59 7.17
CA THR A 36 20.93 3.92 8.14
C THR A 36 20.91 2.41 8.01
N GLY A 37 19.99 1.88 7.20
CA GLY A 37 19.86 0.44 7.07
C GLY A 37 18.72 -0.14 7.85
N GLU A 38 18.17 0.61 8.77
CA GLU A 38 16.99 0.15 9.49
C GLU A 38 15.79 0.20 8.58
N ALA A 39 14.77 -0.55 8.91
CA ALA A 39 13.59 -0.59 8.08
C ALA A 39 12.33 -0.56 8.92
N TYR A 40 11.33 0.10 8.39
CA TYR A 40 9.98 0.01 8.91
C TYR A 40 9.26 -1.08 8.15
N PHE A 41 8.44 -1.82 8.85
CA PHE A 41 7.74 -2.93 8.24
C PHE A 41 6.27 -2.87 8.60
N GLY A 42 5.42 -3.08 7.63
CA GLY A 42 3.99 -3.15 7.85
C GLY A 42 3.37 -4.24 7.00
N ALA A 43 2.38 -4.89 7.54
CA ALA A 43 1.63 -5.91 6.80
C ALA A 43 0.16 -5.59 6.94
N PHE A 44 -0.54 -5.59 5.83
CA PHE A 44 -1.94 -5.19 5.80
C PHE A 44 -2.73 -6.22 5.04
N GLU A 45 -3.91 -6.52 5.54
CA GLU A 45 -4.77 -7.45 4.87
C GLU A 45 -5.69 -6.70 3.93
N LEU A 46 -5.74 -7.11 2.68
CA LEU A 46 -6.52 -6.42 1.68
C LEU A 46 -7.89 -7.05 1.54
N PRO A 47 -8.90 -6.26 1.18
CA PRO A 47 -10.19 -6.83 0.83
C PRO A 47 -10.07 -7.67 -0.42
N ARG A 48 -11.03 -8.55 -0.60
CA ARG A 48 -11.00 -9.46 -1.72
C ARG A 48 -11.06 -8.78 -3.06
N ASP A 49 -11.68 -7.63 -3.11
CA ASP A 49 -11.85 -6.94 -4.37
C ASP A 49 -10.73 -5.96 -4.67
N ALA A 50 -9.66 -5.98 -3.90
CA ALA A 50 -8.49 -5.19 -4.23
C ALA A 50 -7.85 -5.75 -5.50
N ILE A 51 -7.41 -4.86 -6.38
CA ILE A 51 -6.83 -5.28 -7.64
C ILE A 51 -5.34 -5.53 -7.44
N PRO A 52 -4.89 -6.76 -7.64
CA PRO A 52 -3.47 -7.07 -7.42
C PRO A 52 -2.60 -6.31 -8.40
N GLY A 53 -1.48 -5.81 -7.88
CA GLY A 53 -0.51 -5.15 -8.73
C GLY A 53 -0.89 -3.77 -9.20
N GLY A 54 -2.06 -3.29 -8.82
CA GLY A 54 -2.51 -1.98 -9.28
C GLY A 54 -2.27 -0.86 -8.29
N TYR A 55 -1.38 -1.04 -7.34
CA TYR A 55 -1.20 -0.04 -6.30
C TYR A 55 -0.24 1.06 -6.73
N LYS A 56 -0.41 2.20 -6.11
CA LYS A 56 0.49 3.33 -6.24
C LYS A 56 1.12 3.61 -4.91
N VAL A 57 2.38 4.00 -4.93
CA VAL A 57 3.11 4.30 -3.72
C VAL A 57 3.58 5.73 -3.76
N GLU A 58 3.34 6.46 -2.69
CA GLU A 58 3.84 7.83 -2.53
C GLU A 58 4.44 7.99 -1.16
N VAL A 59 5.39 8.89 -1.05
CA VAL A 59 5.98 9.23 0.23
C VAL A 59 5.88 10.74 0.38
N LYS A 60 5.18 11.18 1.42
CA LYS A 60 5.01 12.60 1.68
C LYS A 60 5.15 12.88 3.17
N GLY A 61 6.04 13.79 3.51
CA GLY A 61 6.19 14.22 4.90
C GLY A 61 6.48 13.09 5.85
N GLY A 62 7.26 12.11 5.43
CA GLY A 62 7.60 10.99 6.28
C GLY A 62 6.50 9.94 6.38
N ILE A 63 5.53 10.00 5.49
CA ILE A 63 4.44 9.03 5.49
C ILE A 63 4.42 8.31 4.16
N VAL A 64 4.42 6.99 4.21
CA VAL A 64 4.26 6.17 3.02
C VAL A 64 2.77 5.96 2.81
N ILE A 65 2.30 6.27 1.62
CA ILE A 65 0.90 6.15 1.27
C ILE A 65 0.78 5.20 0.10
N VAL A 66 0.01 4.14 0.29
CA VAL A 66 -0.22 3.16 -0.76
C VAL A 66 -1.70 3.17 -1.10
N THR A 67 -2.01 3.42 -2.35
CA THR A 67 -3.37 3.47 -2.83
C THR A 67 -3.59 2.26 -3.71
N ILE A 68 -4.60 1.46 -3.38
CA ILE A 68 -4.89 0.22 -4.08
C ILE A 68 -6.29 0.30 -4.63
N PRO A 69 -6.46 0.20 -5.95
CA PRO A 69 -7.80 0.24 -6.52
C PRO A 69 -8.57 -1.02 -6.17
N ARG A 70 -9.85 -0.88 -6.05
CA ARG A 70 -10.75 -2.00 -5.79
C ARG A 70 -11.60 -2.24 -7.00
N ARG A 71 -11.95 -3.50 -7.20
CA ARG A 71 -12.82 -3.87 -8.31
C ARG A 71 -14.23 -3.42 -7.98
N ARG A 72 -14.83 -2.65 -8.85
CA ARG A 72 -16.15 -2.20 -8.57
C ARG A 72 -17.14 -3.31 -8.77
N ARG A 73 -18.00 -3.49 -7.80
CA ARG A 73 -19.04 -4.42 -7.95
C ARG A 73 -20.26 -3.70 -8.30
N HIS A 74 -20.76 -3.92 -9.40
CA HIS A 74 -21.95 -3.27 -9.71
C HIS A 74 -23.05 -4.10 -9.24
N GLY A 75 -23.55 -3.90 -8.53
CA GLY A 75 -24.34 -4.71 -8.07
C GLY A 75 -25.45 -5.34 -8.50
N ILE A 76 -25.17 -5.17 -8.74
CA ILE A 76 -25.68 -5.54 -8.70
C ILE A 76 -26.34 -5.59 -8.42
N ARG A 77 -26.79 -5.80 -8.53
CA ARG A 77 -27.29 -5.86 -8.30
C ARG A 77 -27.62 -6.13 -8.24
N ALA A 78 -27.72 -6.28 -8.26
CA ALA A 78 -28.07 -6.63 -8.15
C ALA A 78 -28.32 -6.80 -8.25
#